data_03b6b4afabe5eba619fd40575a245565
#
_entry.id   03b6b4afabe5eba619fd40575a245565
#
_cell.length_a   1.000
_cell.length_b   1.000
_cell.length_c   1.000
_cell.angle_alpha   90.00
_cell.angle_beta   90.00
_cell.angle_gamma   90.00
#
_symmetry.space_group_name_H-M   'P 1'
#
loop_
_entity.id
_entity.type
_entity.pdbx_description
1 polymer ?
#
loop_
_entity_poly.entity_id
_entity_poly.type
_entity_poly.pdbx_seq_one_letter_code
_entity_poly.pdbx_strand_id
1 'polypeptide(L)'
;MFKDKVTQHVFETYEKPDNYGNLVDITKMTTEIRHQKLNIDLSELNNELYDQRTKDFYRKIMKTEPYVKYNVFGTKTGRLTTEKHSFPILTMDKKFRKIIKPNNGWLLELDYNAAELRVMLGLLGVEQPRIDLHEHNVTKIFKNKIDREQAKKRIFSWLYNPNSEDRQLSSVYDRKSL
;
A
#
# COMPACT_ATOMS: atom_id res chain seq x y z
N MET A 1 -16.93 -24.47 23.54
CA MET A 1 -16.62 -24.59 24.99
C MET A 1 -15.13 -24.46 25.31
N PHE A 2 -14.19 -25.31 24.83
CA PHE A 2 -12.74 -25.13 25.11
C PHE A 2 -12.15 -23.92 24.40
N LYS A 3 -12.43 -23.77 23.11
CA LYS A 3 -11.98 -22.64 22.28
C LYS A 3 -12.42 -21.30 22.85
N ASP A 4 -13.64 -21.21 23.33
CA ASP A 4 -14.20 -19.98 23.88
C ASP A 4 -13.53 -19.60 25.20
N LYS A 5 -13.23 -20.60 26.05
CA LYS A 5 -12.49 -20.37 27.31
C LYS A 5 -11.05 -19.91 27.09
N VAL A 6 -10.36 -20.49 26.08
CA VAL A 6 -9.00 -20.05 25.70
C VAL A 6 -9.05 -18.63 25.13
N THR A 7 -10.00 -18.33 24.26
CA THR A 7 -10.17 -16.99 23.70
C THR A 7 -10.44 -15.97 24.81
N GLN A 8 -11.35 -16.29 25.72
CA GLN A 8 -11.67 -15.41 26.85
C GLN A 8 -10.45 -15.18 27.75
N HIS A 9 -9.74 -16.26 28.12
CA HIS A 9 -8.52 -16.16 28.92
C HIS A 9 -7.45 -15.29 28.26
N VAL A 10 -7.21 -15.45 26.95
CA VAL A 10 -6.28 -14.61 26.20
C VAL A 10 -6.73 -13.14 26.23
N PHE A 11 -8.03 -12.87 26.05
CA PHE A 11 -8.56 -11.51 26.13
C PHE A 11 -8.41 -10.85 27.51
N GLU A 12 -8.50 -11.64 28.58
CA GLU A 12 -8.43 -11.13 29.96
C GLU A 12 -6.98 -10.95 30.44
N THR A 13 -6.04 -11.72 29.91
CA THR A 13 -4.66 -11.77 30.39
C THR A 13 -3.63 -11.12 29.48
N TYR A 14 -3.99 -10.86 28.20
CA TYR A 14 -3.05 -10.30 27.23
C TYR A 14 -3.00 -8.76 27.33
N GLU A 15 -1.80 -8.23 27.54
CA GLU A 15 -1.59 -6.78 27.46
C GLU A 15 -1.80 -6.27 26.04
N LYS A 16 -2.60 -5.24 25.91
CA LYS A 16 -2.84 -4.61 24.61
C LYS A 16 -1.58 -3.85 24.19
N PRO A 17 -1.11 -4.02 22.95
CA PRO A 17 0.01 -3.24 22.44
C PRO A 17 -0.37 -1.75 22.35
N ASP A 18 0.63 -0.85 22.40
CA ASP A 18 0.43 0.60 22.38
C ASP A 18 -0.41 1.07 21.16
N ASN A 19 -0.30 0.36 20.05
CA ASN A 19 -1.04 0.67 18.83
C ASN A 19 -2.41 -0.06 18.71
N TYR A 20 -2.92 -0.65 19.81
CA TYR A 20 -4.18 -1.41 19.77
C TYR A 20 -5.36 -0.60 19.22
N GLY A 21 -5.46 0.68 19.58
CA GLY A 21 -6.48 1.58 19.04
C GLY A 21 -6.46 1.63 17.52
N ASN A 22 -5.30 1.85 16.93
CA ASN A 22 -5.12 1.88 15.48
C ASN A 22 -5.50 0.55 14.81
N LEU A 23 -5.16 -0.59 15.44
CA LEU A 23 -5.54 -1.91 14.92
C LEU A 23 -7.07 -2.11 14.93
N VAL A 24 -7.74 -1.64 15.97
CA VAL A 24 -9.23 -1.65 16.04
C VAL A 24 -9.83 -0.81 14.93
N ASP A 25 -9.32 0.40 14.70
CA ASP A 25 -9.84 1.30 13.67
C ASP A 25 -9.61 0.76 12.26
N ILE A 26 -8.43 0.20 11.97
CA ILE A 26 -8.16 -0.47 10.70
C ILE A 26 -9.11 -1.67 10.51
N THR A 27 -9.36 -2.45 11.55
CA THR A 27 -10.27 -3.60 11.50
C THR A 27 -11.71 -3.18 11.22
N LYS A 28 -12.18 -2.11 11.88
CA LYS A 28 -13.51 -1.54 11.61
C LYS A 28 -13.63 -1.06 10.17
N MET A 29 -12.67 -0.24 9.71
CA MET A 29 -12.66 0.29 8.36
C MET A 29 -12.64 -0.84 7.30
N THR A 30 -11.79 -1.84 7.45
CA THR A 30 -11.72 -2.97 6.50
C THR A 30 -12.98 -3.83 6.53
N THR A 31 -13.67 -3.92 7.68
CA THR A 31 -14.97 -4.58 7.82
C THR A 31 -16.07 -3.81 7.09
N GLU A 32 -16.09 -2.50 7.20
CA GLU A 32 -17.05 -1.65 6.46
C GLU A 32 -16.83 -1.77 4.95
N ILE A 33 -15.57 -1.71 4.48
CA ILE A 33 -15.22 -1.87 3.05
C ILE A 33 -15.69 -3.24 2.53
N ARG A 34 -15.55 -4.31 3.32
CA ARG A 34 -15.96 -5.68 2.95
C ARG A 34 -17.43 -5.77 2.52
N HIS A 35 -18.29 -4.94 3.08
CA HIS A 35 -19.74 -4.94 2.81
C HIS A 35 -20.14 -3.93 1.73
N GLN A 36 -19.21 -3.15 1.20
CA GLN A 36 -19.46 -2.20 0.12
C GLN A 36 -19.28 -2.86 -1.24
N LYS A 37 -20.37 -2.98 -1.99
CA LYS A 37 -20.32 -3.51 -3.36
C LYS A 37 -19.67 -2.50 -4.29
N LEU A 38 -18.65 -2.95 -5.03
CA LEU A 38 -18.03 -2.14 -6.08
C LEU A 38 -18.98 -1.96 -7.26
N ASN A 39 -19.01 -0.76 -7.81
CA ASN A 39 -19.64 -0.47 -9.08
C ASN A 39 -18.62 -0.78 -10.19
N ILE A 40 -18.83 -1.88 -10.91
CA ILE A 40 -17.90 -2.40 -11.92
C ILE A 40 -18.58 -2.40 -13.27
N ASP A 41 -17.98 -1.69 -14.24
CA ASP A 41 -18.41 -1.66 -15.63
C ASP A 41 -17.38 -2.37 -16.53
N LEU A 42 -17.64 -3.62 -16.85
CA LEU A 42 -16.78 -4.41 -17.72
C LEU A 42 -16.87 -4.02 -19.21
N SER A 43 -17.87 -3.24 -19.62
CA SER A 43 -18.00 -2.77 -21.01
C SER A 43 -16.82 -1.91 -21.43
N GLU A 44 -16.15 -1.25 -20.48
CA GLU A 44 -14.91 -0.49 -20.69
C GLU A 44 -13.74 -1.29 -21.27
N LEU A 45 -13.82 -2.62 -21.18
CA LEU A 45 -12.79 -3.51 -21.72
C LEU A 45 -13.12 -4.06 -23.11
N ASN A 46 -14.34 -3.87 -23.61
CA ASN A 46 -14.81 -4.51 -24.84
C ASN A 46 -13.90 -4.24 -26.04
N ASN A 47 -13.43 -3.00 -26.19
CA ASN A 47 -12.56 -2.59 -27.29
C ASN A 47 -11.11 -3.12 -27.16
N GLU A 48 -10.74 -3.69 -26.02
CA GLU A 48 -9.40 -4.20 -25.73
C GLU A 48 -9.36 -5.73 -25.57
N LEU A 49 -10.50 -6.41 -25.81
CA LEU A 49 -10.59 -7.88 -25.69
C LEU A 49 -9.81 -8.65 -26.78
N TYR A 50 -9.19 -7.94 -27.76
CA TYR A 50 -8.22 -8.56 -28.66
C TYR A 50 -6.89 -8.89 -27.95
N ASP A 51 -6.51 -8.14 -26.89
CA ASP A 51 -5.32 -8.37 -26.10
C ASP A 51 -5.49 -9.55 -25.13
N GLN A 52 -4.55 -10.50 -25.15
CA GLN A 52 -4.62 -11.70 -24.31
C GLN A 52 -4.64 -11.37 -22.82
N ARG A 53 -3.88 -10.37 -22.40
CA ARG A 53 -3.80 -9.90 -21.02
C ARG A 53 -5.14 -9.37 -20.51
N THR A 54 -5.84 -8.64 -21.38
CA THR A 54 -7.19 -8.12 -21.10
C THR A 54 -8.21 -9.25 -21.00
N LYS A 55 -8.14 -10.26 -21.90
CA LYS A 55 -8.99 -11.46 -21.83
C LYS A 55 -8.80 -12.22 -20.53
N ASP A 56 -7.55 -12.42 -20.10
CA ASP A 56 -7.25 -13.17 -18.87
C ASP A 56 -7.72 -12.41 -17.64
N PHE A 57 -7.53 -11.10 -17.62
CA PHE A 57 -8.07 -10.23 -16.58
C PHE A 57 -9.61 -10.30 -16.54
N TYR A 58 -10.28 -10.15 -17.68
CA TYR A 58 -11.74 -10.23 -17.78
C TYR A 58 -12.27 -11.57 -17.22
N ARG A 59 -11.69 -12.69 -17.65
CA ARG A 59 -12.05 -14.02 -17.13
C ARG A 59 -11.83 -14.18 -15.64
N LYS A 60 -10.77 -13.56 -15.12
CA LYS A 60 -10.47 -13.55 -13.68
C LYS A 60 -11.55 -12.77 -12.92
N ILE A 61 -11.90 -11.57 -13.38
CA ILE A 61 -12.91 -10.72 -12.71
C ILE A 61 -14.28 -11.37 -12.71
N MET A 62 -14.68 -12.03 -13.79
CA MET A 62 -15.96 -12.75 -13.85
C MET A 62 -16.09 -13.88 -12.81
N LYS A 63 -14.99 -14.34 -12.23
CA LYS A 63 -14.96 -15.37 -11.17
C LYS A 63 -14.78 -14.79 -9.76
N THR A 64 -14.65 -13.49 -9.62
CA THR A 64 -14.51 -12.82 -8.32
C THR A 64 -15.81 -12.19 -7.87
N GLU A 65 -15.95 -12.02 -6.56
CA GLU A 65 -17.05 -11.25 -6.01
C GLU A 65 -16.77 -9.75 -6.19
N PRO A 66 -17.79 -8.90 -6.39
CA PRO A 66 -17.61 -7.45 -6.52
C PRO A 66 -17.41 -6.77 -5.16
N TYR A 67 -16.63 -7.39 -4.27
CA TYR A 67 -16.34 -6.90 -2.93
C TYR A 67 -14.84 -6.98 -2.65
N VAL A 68 -14.31 -5.99 -1.94
CA VAL A 68 -12.92 -6.02 -1.48
C VAL A 68 -12.87 -6.53 -0.05
N LYS A 69 -12.27 -7.70 0.13
CA LYS A 69 -12.09 -8.33 1.45
C LYS A 69 -10.61 -8.27 1.81
N TYR A 70 -10.24 -7.30 2.62
CA TYR A 70 -8.86 -7.15 3.07
C TYR A 70 -8.53 -8.11 4.20
N ASN A 71 -7.30 -8.62 4.17
CA ASN A 71 -6.67 -9.31 5.30
C ASN A 71 -5.59 -8.39 5.88
N VAL A 72 -5.81 -7.92 7.09
CA VAL A 72 -4.92 -7.00 7.82
C VAL A 72 -3.64 -7.71 8.28
N PHE A 73 -3.72 -9.02 8.52
CA PHE A 73 -2.61 -9.83 9.04
C PHE A 73 -1.96 -10.73 7.98
N GLY A 74 -2.15 -10.42 6.69
CA GLY A 74 -1.69 -11.25 5.59
C GLY A 74 -0.18 -11.17 5.29
N THR A 75 0.53 -10.18 5.84
CA THR A 75 1.98 -10.00 5.64
C THR A 75 2.71 -9.70 6.95
N LYS A 76 4.00 -10.02 7.00
CA LYS A 76 4.85 -9.68 8.15
C LYS A 76 5.10 -8.17 8.29
N THR A 77 4.94 -7.42 7.22
CA THR A 77 5.20 -5.97 7.17
C THR A 77 3.96 -5.12 7.42
N GLY A 78 2.81 -5.72 7.78
CA GLY A 78 1.55 -5.02 8.01
C GLY A 78 0.85 -4.49 6.75
N ARG A 79 1.36 -4.78 5.54
CA ARG A 79 0.67 -4.41 4.30
C ARG A 79 -0.58 -5.24 4.13
N LEU A 80 -1.67 -4.58 3.73
CA LEU A 80 -2.93 -5.26 3.42
C LEU A 80 -2.76 -6.25 2.26
N THR A 81 -3.38 -7.41 2.38
CA THR A 81 -3.59 -8.36 1.29
C THR A 81 -5.08 -8.55 1.07
N THR A 82 -5.48 -9.23 0.01
CA THR A 82 -6.88 -9.58 -0.23
C THR A 82 -7.12 -11.07 0.00
N GLU A 83 -8.31 -11.40 0.52
CA GLU A 83 -8.74 -12.78 0.70
C GLU A 83 -8.96 -13.47 -0.66
N LYS A 84 -9.05 -14.81 -0.64
CA LYS A 84 -9.41 -15.61 -1.81
C LYS A 84 -10.79 -15.21 -2.32
N HIS A 85 -10.97 -15.12 -3.64
CA HIS A 85 -12.20 -14.67 -4.33
C HIS A 85 -12.59 -13.20 -4.12
N SER A 86 -11.82 -12.43 -3.36
CA SER A 86 -11.97 -10.98 -3.28
C SER A 86 -11.67 -10.33 -4.64
N PHE A 87 -12.30 -9.18 -4.90
CA PHE A 87 -11.90 -8.34 -6.03
C PHE A 87 -10.41 -7.97 -5.93
N PRO A 88 -9.60 -8.15 -7.00
CA PRO A 88 -8.14 -8.04 -6.92
C PRO A 88 -7.61 -6.60 -6.97
N ILE A 89 -8.16 -5.71 -6.15
CA ILE A 89 -7.86 -4.26 -6.17
C ILE A 89 -6.37 -3.95 -6.02
N LEU A 90 -5.65 -4.70 -5.17
CA LEU A 90 -4.23 -4.46 -4.89
C LEU A 90 -3.28 -4.92 -6.00
N THR A 91 -3.72 -5.87 -6.82
CA THR A 91 -2.90 -6.46 -7.90
C THR A 91 -3.37 -6.09 -9.29
N MET A 92 -4.38 -5.22 -9.38
CA MET A 92 -4.96 -4.78 -10.64
C MET A 92 -4.04 -3.80 -11.35
N ASP A 93 -3.74 -4.07 -12.63
CA ASP A 93 -2.98 -3.16 -13.47
C ASP A 93 -3.73 -1.81 -13.63
N LYS A 94 -2.98 -0.72 -13.67
CA LYS A 94 -3.50 0.63 -13.82
C LYS A 94 -4.47 0.76 -15.00
N LYS A 95 -4.15 0.13 -16.14
CA LYS A 95 -4.99 0.18 -17.35
C LYS A 95 -6.41 -0.37 -17.14
N PHE A 96 -6.59 -1.26 -16.16
CA PHE A 96 -7.90 -1.84 -15.87
C PHE A 96 -8.72 -1.08 -14.83
N ARG A 97 -8.13 -0.08 -14.14
CA ARG A 97 -8.84 0.69 -13.10
C ARG A 97 -10.06 1.43 -13.64
N LYS A 98 -10.12 1.72 -14.93
CA LYS A 98 -11.25 2.37 -15.61
C LYS A 98 -12.59 1.63 -15.45
N ILE A 99 -12.56 0.31 -15.17
CA ILE A 99 -13.78 -0.46 -14.92
C ILE A 99 -14.45 -0.13 -13.58
N ILE A 100 -13.74 0.48 -12.63
CA ILE A 100 -14.30 0.89 -11.35
C ILE A 100 -14.96 2.24 -11.53
N LYS A 101 -16.26 2.29 -11.29
CA LYS A 101 -17.05 3.51 -11.38
C LYS A 101 -17.44 4.01 -9.99
N PRO A 102 -17.53 5.33 -9.79
CA PRO A 102 -18.02 5.87 -8.54
C PRO A 102 -19.52 5.61 -8.39
N ASN A 103 -19.98 5.47 -7.15
CA ASN A 103 -21.40 5.36 -6.82
C ASN A 103 -22.07 6.75 -6.72
N ASN A 104 -21.28 7.80 -6.47
CA ASN A 104 -21.73 9.16 -6.23
C ASN A 104 -21.17 10.19 -7.22
N GLY A 105 -20.67 9.75 -8.38
CA GLY A 105 -20.12 10.61 -9.42
C GLY A 105 -18.64 11.00 -9.25
N TRP A 106 -17.99 10.67 -8.14
CA TRP A 106 -16.62 11.05 -7.85
C TRP A 106 -15.78 9.87 -7.39
N LEU A 107 -14.51 9.81 -7.87
CA LEU A 107 -13.45 8.97 -7.32
C LEU A 107 -12.36 9.89 -6.79
N LEU A 108 -11.96 9.67 -5.55
CA LEU A 108 -10.84 10.35 -4.90
C LEU A 108 -9.69 9.38 -4.75
N GLU A 109 -8.55 9.69 -5.35
CA GLU A 109 -7.29 8.95 -5.15
C GLU A 109 -6.41 9.74 -4.19
N LEU A 110 -6.07 9.13 -3.06
CA LEU A 110 -5.16 9.70 -2.06
C LEU A 110 -3.93 8.82 -1.96
N ASP A 111 -2.76 9.42 -2.08
CA ASP A 111 -1.47 8.74 -1.93
C ASP A 111 -0.48 9.63 -1.17
N TYR A 112 0.32 9.01 -0.30
CA TYR A 112 1.39 9.71 0.39
C TYR A 112 2.60 9.84 -0.52
N ASN A 113 3.05 11.06 -0.71
CA ASN A 113 4.32 11.29 -1.38
C ASN A 113 5.48 10.71 -0.56
N ALA A 114 6.15 9.68 -1.09
CA ALA A 114 7.32 9.03 -0.51
C ALA A 114 7.11 8.58 0.96
N ALA A 115 6.01 7.86 1.25
CA ALA A 115 5.58 7.50 2.61
C ALA A 115 6.71 6.90 3.46
N GLU A 116 7.46 5.91 2.92
CA GLU A 116 8.55 5.26 3.65
C GLU A 116 9.67 6.23 4.04
N LEU A 117 10.05 7.14 3.13
CA LEU A 117 11.07 8.16 3.42
C LEU A 117 10.57 9.16 4.47
N ARG A 118 9.29 9.53 4.43
CA ARG A 118 8.71 10.43 5.43
C ARG A 118 8.68 9.80 6.81
N VAL A 119 8.37 8.51 6.89
CA VAL A 119 8.47 7.75 8.15
C VAL A 119 9.91 7.72 8.64
N MET A 120 10.87 7.41 7.79
CA MET A 120 12.30 7.44 8.13
C MET A 120 12.74 8.80 8.67
N LEU A 121 12.40 9.89 7.97
CA LEU A 121 12.74 11.24 8.42
C LEU A 121 12.09 11.58 9.77
N GLY A 122 10.84 11.13 9.96
CA GLY A 122 10.14 11.30 11.24
C GLY A 122 10.83 10.58 12.38
N LEU A 123 11.26 9.33 12.17
CA LEU A 123 12.02 8.54 13.16
C LEU A 123 13.38 9.16 13.50
N LEU A 124 14.04 9.78 12.53
CA LEU A 124 15.31 10.50 12.71
C LEU A 124 15.13 11.92 13.28
N GLY A 125 13.90 12.39 13.51
CA GLY A 125 13.64 13.74 13.97
C GLY A 125 14.03 14.83 12.97
N VAL A 126 14.17 14.47 11.67
CA VAL A 126 14.58 15.41 10.62
C VAL A 126 13.36 16.15 10.08
N GLU A 127 13.47 17.47 9.92
CA GLU A 127 12.42 18.30 9.32
C GLU A 127 12.10 17.82 7.90
N GLN A 128 10.80 17.66 7.62
CA GLN A 128 10.32 17.15 6.36
C GLN A 128 9.95 18.29 5.40
N PRO A 129 10.53 18.32 4.18
CA PRO A 129 10.14 19.30 3.18
C PRO A 129 8.67 19.07 2.74
N ARG A 130 7.94 20.17 2.49
CA ARG A 130 6.54 20.14 2.04
C ARG A 130 6.36 19.83 0.55
N ILE A 131 7.48 19.67 -0.18
CA ILE A 131 7.51 19.36 -1.61
C ILE A 131 7.66 17.85 -1.84
N ASP A 132 7.65 17.40 -3.10
CA ASP A 132 7.98 16.02 -3.46
C ASP A 132 9.37 15.65 -2.95
N LEU A 133 9.44 14.60 -2.12
CA LEU A 133 10.67 14.25 -1.43
C LEU A 133 11.72 13.65 -2.38
N HIS A 134 11.29 13.00 -3.46
CA HIS A 134 12.22 12.51 -4.47
C HIS A 134 12.82 13.66 -5.29
N GLU A 135 12.03 14.67 -5.67
CA GLU A 135 12.50 15.91 -6.31
C GLU A 135 13.46 16.68 -5.38
N HIS A 136 13.11 16.78 -4.10
CA HIS A 136 13.99 17.36 -3.11
C HIS A 136 15.35 16.67 -3.10
N ASN A 137 15.37 15.34 -3.11
CA ASN A 137 16.60 14.55 -3.08
C ASN A 137 17.39 14.68 -4.38
N VAL A 138 16.74 14.76 -5.55
CA VAL A 138 17.40 15.07 -6.82
C VAL A 138 18.22 16.36 -6.70
N THR A 139 17.61 17.40 -6.16
CA THR A 139 18.25 18.71 -6.04
C THR A 139 19.30 18.74 -4.93
N LYS A 140 18.97 18.30 -3.74
CA LYS A 140 19.81 18.48 -2.54
C LYS A 140 20.92 17.45 -2.42
N ILE A 141 20.65 16.19 -2.73
CA ILE A 141 21.60 15.09 -2.58
C ILE A 141 22.35 14.85 -3.89
N PHE A 142 21.60 14.67 -4.97
CA PHE A 142 22.17 14.27 -6.25
C PHE A 142 22.61 15.44 -7.15
N LYS A 143 22.36 16.72 -6.71
CA LYS A 143 22.79 17.92 -7.41
C LYS A 143 22.32 17.98 -8.88
N ASN A 144 21.10 17.51 -9.14
CA ASN A 144 20.47 17.41 -10.46
C ASN A 144 21.24 16.54 -11.47
N LYS A 145 22.07 15.60 -11.00
CA LYS A 145 22.84 14.68 -11.87
C LYS A 145 22.04 13.46 -12.31
N ILE A 146 20.92 13.21 -11.69
CA ILE A 146 20.00 12.10 -12.00
C ILE A 146 18.56 12.59 -11.99
N ASP A 147 17.69 11.88 -12.69
CA ASP A 147 16.26 12.17 -12.69
C ASP A 147 15.54 11.64 -11.43
N ARG A 148 14.27 12.00 -11.29
CA ARG A 148 13.42 11.62 -10.15
C ARG A 148 13.28 10.10 -9.98
N GLU A 149 13.10 9.37 -11.08
CA GLU A 149 12.93 7.91 -11.04
C GLU A 149 14.24 7.18 -10.68
N GLN A 150 15.36 7.68 -11.16
CA GLN A 150 16.69 7.20 -10.78
C GLN A 150 16.96 7.49 -9.30
N ALA A 151 16.64 8.68 -8.81
CA ALA A 151 16.77 9.04 -7.41
C ALA A 151 15.94 8.09 -6.53
N LYS A 152 14.67 7.85 -6.89
CA LYS A 152 13.79 6.92 -6.21
C LYS A 152 14.37 5.50 -6.14
N LYS A 153 14.84 4.96 -7.27
CA LYS A 153 15.45 3.62 -7.31
C LYS A 153 16.69 3.53 -6.43
N ARG A 154 17.59 4.53 -6.47
CA ARG A 154 18.79 4.56 -5.65
C ARG A 154 18.47 4.60 -4.16
N ILE A 155 17.54 5.45 -3.77
CA ILE A 155 17.12 5.60 -2.36
C ILE A 155 16.53 4.29 -1.85
N PHE A 156 15.61 3.67 -2.58
CA PHE A 156 15.01 2.41 -2.14
C PHE A 156 16.00 1.25 -2.14
N SER A 157 16.92 1.18 -3.12
CA SER A 157 18.00 0.20 -3.09
C SER A 157 18.86 0.36 -1.84
N TRP A 158 19.24 1.58 -1.51
CA TRP A 158 20.03 1.88 -0.32
C TRP A 158 19.26 1.61 0.98
N LEU A 159 17.97 1.94 1.04
CA LEU A 159 17.14 1.76 2.24
C LEU A 159 16.86 0.29 2.55
N TYR A 160 16.50 -0.50 1.53
CA TYR A 160 16.03 -1.87 1.71
C TYR A 160 17.11 -2.95 1.54
N ASN A 161 18.26 -2.64 0.96
CA ASN A 161 19.37 -3.58 0.85
C ASN A 161 20.46 -3.24 1.87
N PRO A 162 20.63 -4.03 2.94
CA PRO A 162 21.64 -3.78 3.97
C PRO A 162 23.06 -3.68 3.43
N ASN A 163 23.34 -4.38 2.31
CA ASN A 163 24.66 -4.41 1.66
C ASN A 163 24.84 -3.29 0.64
N SER A 164 23.84 -2.46 0.41
CA SER A 164 23.95 -1.33 -0.51
C SER A 164 24.67 -0.16 0.15
N GLU A 165 25.75 0.28 -0.47
CA GLU A 165 26.48 1.49 -0.08
C GLU A 165 26.18 2.62 -1.06
N ASP A 166 25.80 3.77 -0.53
CA ASP A 166 25.65 5.01 -1.30
C ASP A 166 26.21 6.17 -0.47
N ARG A 167 27.41 6.65 -0.87
CA ARG A 167 28.12 7.70 -0.13
C ARG A 167 27.34 9.01 -0.03
N GLN A 168 26.57 9.37 -1.08
CA GLN A 168 25.78 10.60 -1.10
C GLN A 168 24.59 10.50 -0.13
N LEU A 169 23.91 9.36 -0.10
CA LEU A 169 22.80 9.13 0.82
C LEU A 169 23.30 9.02 2.27
N SER A 170 24.37 8.27 2.50
CA SER A 170 24.95 8.08 3.84
C SER A 170 25.57 9.35 4.42
N SER A 171 25.88 10.36 3.60
CA SER A 171 26.33 11.67 4.11
C SER A 171 25.19 12.56 4.59
N VAL A 172 23.94 12.22 4.25
CA VAL A 172 22.74 13.00 4.61
C VAL A 172 21.85 12.26 5.58
N TYR A 173 21.74 10.93 5.44
CA TYR A 173 20.86 10.10 6.24
C TYR A 173 21.68 9.08 7.04
N ASP A 174 21.49 9.04 8.34
CA ASP A 174 22.06 8.01 9.20
C ASP A 174 21.16 6.76 9.24
N ARG A 175 21.44 5.81 8.33
CA ARG A 175 20.71 4.53 8.28
C ARG A 175 20.99 3.65 9.51
N LYS A 176 22.10 3.83 10.22
CA LYS A 176 22.44 3.02 11.38
C LYS A 176 21.63 3.38 12.63
N SER A 177 21.02 4.57 12.61
CA SER A 177 20.16 5.05 13.69
C SER A 177 18.70 4.60 13.51
N LEU A 178 18.38 3.85 12.45
CA LEU A 178 17.06 3.27 12.16
C LEU A 178 17.01 1.81 12.57
#